data_685ead27a022ff23e435b951edfb83b1
#
_entry.id   685ead27a022ff23e435b951edfb83b1
#
_cell.length_a   1.000
_cell.length_b   1.000
_cell.length_c   1.000
_cell.angle_alpha   90.00
_cell.angle_beta   90.00
_cell.angle_gamma   90.00
#
_symmetry.space_group_name_H-M   'P 1'
#
loop_
_entity.id
_entity.type
_entity.pdbx_description
1 polymer ?
#
loop_
_entity_poly.entity_id
_entity_poly.type
_entity_poly.pdbx_seq_one_letter_code
_entity_poly.pdbx_strand_id
1 'polypeptide(L)'
;MQRSLVGSEMCIRDSFTVYDELEQMLAELFGASGALVFSSGYHMNTGILPAVADAHTLILADKLVHASLIDGIRLSAARCIRYRHQDYGQLEALLAKSYKDYERIIIVTESIFSMDGDKADLCALVRLKKSYSNVLLYVDEAHAFGVRGEKGLGCAEEQDCINDIDFLVGTFGKAIASAGAYIVCRQVIREYLINKMRTFIFTTALPPVNIQWT
;
A
#
# COMPACT_ATOMS: atom_id res chain seq x y z
N MET A 1 -23.45 4.27 16.99
CA MET A 1 -23.48 4.37 15.53
C MET A 1 -23.98 3.05 15.00
N GLN A 2 -25.20 2.99 14.41
CA GLN A 2 -25.71 1.75 13.84
C GLN A 2 -24.79 1.32 12.72
N ARG A 3 -24.05 0.22 12.93
CA ARG A 3 -23.34 -0.46 11.86
C ARG A 3 -24.41 -0.98 10.89
N SER A 4 -24.51 -0.35 9.74
CA SER A 4 -25.39 -0.78 8.66
C SER A 4 -25.01 -2.23 8.35
N LEU A 5 -26.02 -3.10 8.24
CA LEU A 5 -25.93 -4.46 7.73
C LEU A 5 -25.50 -4.45 6.25
N VAL A 6 -24.33 -3.98 5.96
CA VAL A 6 -23.74 -4.00 4.62
C VAL A 6 -22.83 -5.21 4.53
N GLY A 7 -23.43 -6.29 4.11
CA GLY A 7 -22.75 -7.52 3.74
C GLY A 7 -22.39 -8.44 4.91
N SER A 8 -22.69 -9.72 4.75
CA SER A 8 -22.29 -10.79 5.67
C SER A 8 -20.76 -10.88 5.86
N GLU A 9 -20.00 -10.39 4.88
CA GLU A 9 -18.54 -10.48 4.87
C GLU A 9 -17.88 -9.55 5.91
N MET A 10 -18.41 -8.33 6.07
CA MET A 10 -17.92 -7.41 7.11
C MET A 10 -18.27 -7.91 8.51
N CYS A 11 -19.45 -8.54 8.66
CA CYS A 11 -19.83 -9.18 9.92
C CYS A 11 -18.93 -10.38 10.27
N ILE A 12 -18.47 -11.16 9.29
CA ILE A 12 -17.57 -12.31 9.52
C ILE A 12 -16.21 -11.81 10.02
N ARG A 13 -15.62 -10.82 9.37
CA ARG A 13 -14.33 -10.25 9.77
C ARG A 13 -14.40 -9.63 11.18
N ASP A 14 -15.40 -8.81 11.44
CA ASP A 14 -15.60 -8.14 12.74
C ASP A 14 -15.91 -9.12 13.88
N SER A 15 -16.18 -10.40 13.57
CA SER A 15 -16.49 -11.44 14.54
C SER A 15 -15.30 -12.30 14.97
N PHE A 16 -14.15 -12.17 14.29
CA PHE A 16 -12.97 -12.98 14.60
C PHE A 16 -11.81 -12.12 15.11
N THR A 17 -11.46 -12.28 16.38
CA THR A 17 -10.37 -11.57 17.05
C THR A 17 -9.00 -11.77 16.38
N VAL A 18 -8.80 -12.91 15.70
CA VAL A 18 -7.54 -13.21 15.00
C VAL A 18 -7.16 -12.17 13.95
N TYR A 19 -8.14 -11.46 13.36
CA TYR A 19 -7.84 -10.35 12.45
C TYR A 19 -7.28 -9.14 13.20
N ASP A 20 -7.91 -8.78 14.30
CA ASP A 20 -7.44 -7.66 15.13
C ASP A 20 -6.06 -7.96 15.71
N GLU A 21 -5.82 -9.21 16.13
CA GLU A 21 -4.53 -9.67 16.64
C GLU A 21 -3.42 -9.57 15.56
N LEU A 22 -3.68 -10.04 14.34
CA LEU A 22 -2.71 -9.94 13.24
C LEU A 22 -2.46 -8.48 12.83
N GLU A 23 -3.52 -7.66 12.71
CA GLU A 23 -3.40 -6.24 12.38
C GLU A 23 -2.63 -5.46 13.45
N GLN A 24 -2.89 -5.75 14.72
CA GLN A 24 -2.13 -5.17 15.84
C GLN A 24 -0.67 -5.60 15.78
N MET A 25 -0.38 -6.88 15.59
CA MET A 25 0.98 -7.41 15.47
C MET A 25 1.75 -6.74 14.32
N LEU A 26 1.11 -6.60 13.15
CA LEU A 26 1.72 -5.90 12.00
C LEU A 26 2.01 -4.43 12.34
N ALA A 27 1.06 -3.72 12.94
CA ALA A 27 1.26 -2.34 13.35
C ALA A 27 2.44 -2.20 14.33
N GLU A 28 2.54 -3.08 15.32
CA GLU A 28 3.64 -3.11 16.30
C GLU A 28 4.99 -3.42 15.65
N LEU A 29 5.05 -4.46 14.78
CA LEU A 29 6.28 -4.87 14.09
C LEU A 29 6.87 -3.75 13.22
N PHE A 30 6.01 -3.02 12.51
CA PHE A 30 6.42 -1.92 11.64
C PHE A 30 6.52 -0.56 12.36
N GLY A 31 6.13 -0.47 13.63
CA GLY A 31 6.04 0.80 14.36
C GLY A 31 5.01 1.75 13.78
N ALA A 32 3.98 1.24 13.11
CA ALA A 32 2.90 1.99 12.50
C ALA A 32 1.72 2.16 13.48
N SER A 33 0.87 3.18 13.27
CA SER A 33 -0.31 3.39 14.10
C SER A 33 -1.56 2.63 13.63
N GLY A 34 -1.49 1.96 12.47
CA GLY A 34 -2.57 1.15 11.97
C GLY A 34 -2.12 0.15 10.90
N ALA A 35 -2.83 -0.97 10.83
CA ALA A 35 -2.68 -1.96 9.78
C ALA A 35 -4.04 -2.50 9.36
N LEU A 36 -4.14 -3.02 8.12
CA LEU A 36 -5.29 -3.76 7.62
C LEU A 36 -4.82 -4.99 6.85
N VAL A 37 -5.57 -6.08 6.96
CA VAL A 37 -5.35 -7.32 6.24
C VAL A 37 -6.38 -7.48 5.12
N PHE A 38 -5.98 -8.01 3.97
CA PHE A 38 -6.80 -8.18 2.77
C PHE A 38 -6.72 -9.62 2.27
N SER A 39 -7.70 -10.02 1.46
CA SER A 39 -7.75 -11.37 0.88
C SER A 39 -6.63 -11.66 -0.11
N SER A 40 -6.07 -10.66 -0.77
CA SER A 40 -4.90 -10.79 -1.65
C SER A 40 -4.24 -9.45 -1.96
N GLY A 41 -2.97 -9.48 -2.41
CA GLY A 41 -2.26 -8.29 -2.89
C GLY A 41 -2.94 -7.61 -4.08
N TYR A 42 -3.56 -8.41 -4.96
CA TYR A 42 -4.29 -7.85 -6.09
C TYR A 42 -5.52 -7.03 -5.64
N HIS A 43 -6.37 -7.60 -4.76
CA HIS A 43 -7.52 -6.88 -4.19
C HIS A 43 -7.10 -5.65 -3.37
N MET A 44 -5.99 -5.74 -2.68
CA MET A 44 -5.41 -4.63 -1.93
C MET A 44 -5.05 -3.46 -2.86
N ASN A 45 -4.21 -3.69 -3.86
CA ASN A 45 -3.75 -2.64 -4.79
C ASN A 45 -4.89 -2.06 -5.62
N THR A 46 -5.81 -2.92 -6.13
CA THR A 46 -6.98 -2.50 -6.90
C THR A 46 -8.04 -1.80 -6.05
N GLY A 47 -7.94 -1.87 -4.74
CA GLY A 47 -8.87 -1.20 -3.83
C GLY A 47 -8.34 0.07 -3.19
N ILE A 48 -7.08 0.07 -2.72
CA ILE A 48 -6.49 1.23 -2.03
C ILE A 48 -6.40 2.41 -2.99
N LEU A 49 -5.78 2.24 -4.17
CA LEU A 49 -5.54 3.35 -5.10
C LEU A 49 -6.83 4.08 -5.50
N PRO A 50 -7.91 3.40 -5.92
CA PRO A 50 -9.17 4.11 -6.22
C PRO A 50 -9.87 4.67 -4.99
N ALA A 51 -9.60 4.18 -3.78
CA ALA A 51 -10.16 4.75 -2.57
C ALA A 51 -9.50 6.08 -2.17
N VAL A 52 -8.18 6.22 -2.42
CA VAL A 52 -7.40 7.37 -1.94
C VAL A 52 -7.05 8.39 -3.03
N ALA A 53 -7.32 8.07 -4.31
CA ALA A 53 -6.97 8.89 -5.45
C ALA A 53 -8.21 9.28 -6.27
N ASP A 54 -8.54 10.56 -6.25
CA ASP A 54 -9.68 11.18 -6.94
C ASP A 54 -9.25 12.03 -8.16
N ALA A 55 -10.17 12.79 -8.73
CA ALA A 55 -9.92 13.65 -9.89
C ALA A 55 -8.93 14.80 -9.59
N HIS A 56 -8.71 15.16 -8.31
CA HIS A 56 -7.75 16.20 -7.88
C HIS A 56 -6.39 15.61 -7.52
N THR A 57 -6.21 14.29 -7.74
CA THR A 57 -4.99 13.55 -7.44
C THR A 57 -4.20 13.28 -8.72
N LEU A 58 -2.87 13.46 -8.66
CA LEU A 58 -1.93 12.97 -9.66
C LEU A 58 -1.22 11.73 -9.13
N ILE A 59 -1.18 10.66 -9.90
CA ILE A 59 -0.36 9.49 -9.59
C ILE A 59 0.88 9.52 -10.48
N LEU A 60 2.05 9.46 -9.86
CA LEU A 60 3.35 9.29 -10.52
C LEU A 60 3.84 7.87 -10.27
N ALA A 61 3.66 6.97 -11.24
CA ALA A 61 4.00 5.57 -11.10
C ALA A 61 5.28 5.21 -11.86
N ASP A 62 6.13 4.40 -11.24
CA ASP A 62 7.24 3.79 -11.95
C ASP A 62 6.72 2.93 -13.13
N LYS A 63 7.45 2.92 -14.23
CA LYS A 63 7.00 2.25 -15.46
C LYS A 63 6.92 0.74 -15.33
N LEU A 64 7.64 0.14 -14.39
CA LEU A 64 7.69 -1.31 -14.19
C LEU A 64 6.87 -1.83 -13.00
N VAL A 65 6.04 -0.98 -12.37
CA VAL A 65 5.18 -1.44 -11.27
C VAL A 65 4.23 -2.57 -11.71
N HIS A 66 3.94 -3.46 -10.78
CA HIS A 66 3.11 -4.65 -10.99
C HIS A 66 1.74 -4.33 -11.58
N ALA A 67 1.19 -5.29 -12.34
CA ALA A 67 -0.11 -5.16 -13.01
C ALA A 67 -1.25 -4.76 -12.06
N SER A 68 -1.27 -5.26 -10.82
CA SER A 68 -2.30 -4.90 -9.83
C SER A 68 -2.28 -3.40 -9.46
N LEU A 69 -1.10 -2.78 -9.42
CA LEU A 69 -0.97 -1.33 -9.21
C LEU A 69 -1.50 -0.57 -10.42
N ILE A 70 -1.17 -1.02 -11.64
CA ILE A 70 -1.68 -0.42 -12.88
C ILE A 70 -3.21 -0.50 -12.95
N ASP A 71 -3.78 -1.65 -12.59
CA ASP A 71 -5.24 -1.84 -12.60
C ASP A 71 -5.91 -1.00 -11.50
N GLY A 72 -5.31 -0.90 -10.31
CA GLY A 72 -5.77 0.01 -9.26
C GLY A 72 -5.74 1.49 -9.70
N ILE A 73 -4.67 1.90 -10.39
CA ILE A 73 -4.58 3.25 -10.97
C ILE A 73 -5.69 3.48 -12.01
N ARG A 74 -5.92 2.51 -12.90
CA ARG A 74 -6.99 2.61 -13.92
C ARG A 74 -8.39 2.68 -13.33
N LEU A 75 -8.62 2.03 -12.19
CA LEU A 75 -9.90 2.07 -11.47
C LEU A 75 -10.09 3.37 -10.70
N SER A 76 -9.04 4.16 -10.48
CA SER A 76 -9.14 5.47 -9.83
C SER A 76 -9.61 6.54 -10.81
N ALA A 77 -10.09 7.67 -10.27
CA ALA A 77 -10.39 8.87 -11.05
C ALA A 77 -9.17 9.77 -11.26
N ALA A 78 -8.01 9.39 -10.75
CA ALA A 78 -6.80 10.19 -10.78
C ALA A 78 -6.14 10.20 -12.15
N ARG A 79 -5.51 11.33 -12.49
CA ARG A 79 -4.58 11.37 -13.61
C ARG A 79 -3.32 10.59 -13.25
N CYS A 80 -2.79 9.79 -14.19
CA CYS A 80 -1.54 9.07 -14.03
C CYS A 80 -0.50 9.50 -15.05
N ILE A 81 0.74 9.68 -14.61
CA ILE A 81 1.93 9.80 -15.45
C ILE A 81 2.90 8.70 -15.01
N ARG A 82 3.34 7.89 -15.95
CA ARG A 82 4.34 6.86 -15.69
C ARG A 82 5.73 7.41 -16.02
N TYR A 83 6.59 7.54 -15.00
CA TYR A 83 7.99 7.92 -15.20
C TYR A 83 8.85 6.71 -15.57
N ARG A 84 9.99 6.97 -16.23
CA ARG A 84 10.94 5.91 -16.61
C ARG A 84 11.45 5.21 -15.36
N HIS A 85 11.59 3.91 -15.49
CA HIS A 85 12.01 3.03 -14.39
C HIS A 85 13.22 3.61 -13.64
N GLN A 86 13.05 3.83 -12.34
CA GLN A 86 14.03 4.40 -11.40
C GLN A 86 14.68 5.73 -11.86
N ASP A 87 14.07 6.46 -12.79
CA ASP A 87 14.53 7.79 -13.19
C ASP A 87 14.02 8.86 -12.22
N TYR A 88 14.70 8.99 -11.10
CA TYR A 88 14.33 9.95 -10.06
C TYR A 88 14.52 11.41 -10.49
N GLY A 89 15.40 11.68 -11.46
CA GLY A 89 15.52 13.01 -12.06
C GLY A 89 14.29 13.39 -12.87
N GLN A 90 13.74 12.45 -13.65
CA GLN A 90 12.45 12.66 -14.32
C GLN A 90 11.31 12.83 -13.31
N LEU A 91 11.29 12.02 -12.25
CA LEU A 91 10.29 12.11 -11.19
C LEU A 91 10.32 13.49 -10.51
N GLU A 92 11.51 13.98 -10.16
CA GLU A 92 11.69 15.31 -9.57
C GLU A 92 11.17 16.43 -10.50
N ALA A 93 11.51 16.36 -11.80
CA ALA A 93 11.01 17.33 -12.79
C ALA A 93 9.47 17.30 -12.91
N LEU A 94 8.86 16.11 -12.84
CA LEU A 94 7.40 15.96 -12.86
C LEU A 94 6.77 16.55 -11.59
N LEU A 95 7.35 16.29 -10.41
CA LEU A 95 6.91 16.86 -9.14
C LEU A 95 6.98 18.38 -9.17
N ALA A 96 8.13 18.96 -9.55
CA ALA A 96 8.34 20.39 -9.62
C ALA A 96 7.34 21.08 -10.56
N LYS A 97 6.99 20.42 -11.66
CA LYS A 97 6.01 20.93 -12.64
C LYS A 97 4.58 20.89 -12.11
N SER A 98 4.22 19.85 -11.34
CA SER A 98 2.82 19.50 -11.10
C SER A 98 2.34 19.79 -9.67
N TYR A 99 3.22 20.03 -8.69
CA TYR A 99 2.83 20.05 -7.28
C TYR A 99 1.82 21.14 -6.92
N LYS A 100 1.74 22.23 -7.70
CA LYS A 100 0.77 23.32 -7.49
C LYS A 100 -0.59 23.06 -8.13
N ASP A 101 -0.65 22.15 -9.09
CA ASP A 101 -1.84 21.91 -9.91
C ASP A 101 -2.76 20.82 -9.31
N TYR A 102 -2.27 20.09 -8.30
CA TYR A 102 -2.99 18.98 -7.69
C TYR A 102 -3.04 19.12 -6.17
N GLU A 103 -4.19 18.76 -5.59
CA GLU A 103 -4.35 18.72 -4.14
C GLU A 103 -3.49 17.63 -3.49
N ARG A 104 -3.26 16.54 -4.24
CA ARG A 104 -2.47 15.39 -3.79
C ARG A 104 -1.68 14.79 -4.95
N ILE A 105 -0.47 14.37 -4.65
CA ILE A 105 0.34 13.57 -5.59
C ILE A 105 0.72 12.28 -4.87
N ILE A 106 0.56 11.14 -5.54
CA ILE A 106 0.96 9.83 -5.00
C ILE A 106 2.07 9.26 -5.87
N ILE A 107 3.26 9.09 -5.31
CA ILE A 107 4.34 8.34 -5.94
C ILE A 107 4.07 6.86 -5.68
N VAL A 108 4.04 6.05 -6.73
CA VAL A 108 3.78 4.60 -6.65
C VAL A 108 4.97 3.84 -7.19
N THR A 109 5.51 2.94 -6.38
CA THR A 109 6.66 2.09 -6.71
C THR A 109 6.56 0.72 -6.06
N GLU A 110 7.40 -0.22 -6.50
CA GLU A 110 7.77 -1.43 -5.76
C GLU A 110 9.13 -1.23 -5.10
N SER A 111 9.40 -1.91 -4.01
CA SER A 111 10.73 -1.90 -3.39
C SER A 111 11.71 -2.85 -4.10
N ILE A 112 11.20 -4.00 -4.56
CA ILE A 112 11.87 -4.94 -5.46
C ILE A 112 10.91 -5.21 -6.62
N PHE A 113 11.36 -4.96 -7.84
CA PHE A 113 10.56 -5.14 -9.05
C PHE A 113 10.53 -6.61 -9.48
N SER A 114 9.33 -7.11 -9.76
CA SER A 114 9.06 -8.55 -9.94
C SER A 114 9.79 -9.19 -11.12
N MET A 115 10.05 -8.45 -12.20
CA MET A 115 10.61 -9.01 -13.43
C MET A 115 12.15 -8.97 -13.43
N ASP A 116 12.73 -7.85 -12.99
CA ASP A 116 14.17 -7.63 -13.09
C ASP A 116 14.88 -7.89 -11.74
N GLY A 117 14.13 -7.93 -10.63
CA GLY A 117 14.65 -8.17 -9.30
C GLY A 117 15.48 -7.04 -8.71
N ASP A 118 15.49 -5.90 -9.39
CA ASP A 118 16.22 -4.72 -8.95
C ASP A 118 15.49 -3.97 -7.83
N LYS A 119 16.27 -3.26 -7.02
CA LYS A 119 15.80 -2.59 -5.81
C LYS A 119 15.68 -1.09 -6.02
N ALA A 120 14.55 -0.51 -5.59
CA ALA A 120 14.35 0.93 -5.56
C ALA A 120 15.21 1.61 -4.47
N ASP A 121 15.70 2.82 -4.75
CA ASP A 121 16.23 3.73 -3.73
C ASP A 121 15.07 4.45 -3.04
N LEU A 122 14.55 3.83 -1.95
CA LEU A 122 13.46 4.39 -1.17
C LEU A 122 13.87 5.66 -0.44
N CYS A 123 15.15 5.78 -0.05
CA CYS A 123 15.66 6.99 0.56
C CYS A 123 15.60 8.19 -0.40
N ALA A 124 15.90 7.99 -1.70
CA ALA A 124 15.74 9.03 -2.71
C ALA A 124 14.27 9.44 -2.87
N LEU A 125 13.35 8.47 -2.91
CA LEU A 125 11.91 8.73 -3.00
C LEU A 125 11.37 9.48 -1.78
N VAL A 126 11.83 9.12 -0.59
CA VAL A 126 11.48 9.83 0.66
C VAL A 126 11.99 11.27 0.64
N ARG A 127 13.23 11.51 0.18
CA ARG A 127 13.74 12.90 0.01
C ARG A 127 12.86 13.71 -0.93
N LEU A 128 12.51 13.16 -2.08
CA LEU A 128 11.61 13.82 -3.03
C LEU A 128 10.24 14.11 -2.42
N LYS A 129 9.63 13.12 -1.75
CA LYS A 129 8.38 13.30 -1.03
C LYS A 129 8.46 14.45 -0.02
N LYS A 130 9.50 14.48 0.82
CA LYS A 130 9.67 15.48 1.87
C LYS A 130 9.85 16.91 1.34
N SER A 131 10.20 17.07 0.06
CA SER A 131 10.32 18.39 -0.58
C SER A 131 8.96 19.04 -0.90
N TYR A 132 7.85 18.31 -0.80
CA TYR A 132 6.52 18.77 -1.15
C TYR A 132 5.48 18.30 -0.12
N SER A 133 4.67 19.22 0.38
CA SER A 133 3.72 18.95 1.47
C SER A 133 2.49 18.09 1.05
N ASN A 134 2.19 18.04 -0.24
CA ASN A 134 1.05 17.32 -0.80
C ASN A 134 1.43 15.99 -1.49
N VAL A 135 2.68 15.53 -1.31
CA VAL A 135 3.16 14.27 -1.89
C VAL A 135 3.10 13.14 -0.87
N LEU A 136 2.51 12.03 -1.28
CA LEU A 136 2.43 10.77 -0.54
C LEU A 136 3.24 9.69 -1.26
N LEU A 137 3.74 8.72 -0.52
CA LEU A 137 4.54 7.61 -1.05
C LEU A 137 3.83 6.27 -0.80
N TYR A 138 3.59 5.54 -1.89
CA TYR A 138 3.05 4.18 -1.92
C TYR A 138 4.16 3.22 -2.33
N VAL A 139 4.50 2.26 -1.47
CA VAL A 139 5.55 1.26 -1.71
C VAL A 139 4.98 -0.14 -1.56
N ASP A 140 5.11 -0.96 -2.60
CA ASP A 140 4.76 -2.37 -2.57
C ASP A 140 6.01 -3.21 -2.25
N GLU A 141 5.99 -3.85 -1.08
CA GLU A 141 7.05 -4.72 -0.53
C GLU A 141 6.79 -6.21 -0.80
N ALA A 142 5.90 -6.55 -1.72
CA ALA A 142 5.47 -7.93 -1.95
C ALA A 142 6.64 -8.89 -2.21
N HIS A 143 7.75 -8.42 -2.80
CA HIS A 143 8.95 -9.21 -3.07
C HIS A 143 10.05 -9.08 -2.03
N ALA A 144 9.90 -8.19 -1.05
CA ALA A 144 10.92 -7.92 -0.04
C ALA A 144 10.51 -8.35 1.37
N PHE A 145 9.21 -8.29 1.70
CA PHE A 145 8.68 -8.74 2.99
C PHE A 145 8.97 -10.22 3.23
N GLY A 146 9.51 -10.55 4.40
CA GLY A 146 9.97 -11.89 4.77
C GLY A 146 11.37 -12.25 4.21
N VAL A 147 12.01 -11.36 3.41
CA VAL A 147 13.30 -11.65 2.72
C VAL A 147 14.37 -10.61 3.03
N ARG A 148 14.00 -9.33 3.16
CA ARG A 148 14.92 -8.20 3.33
C ARG A 148 14.70 -7.52 4.67
N GLY A 149 15.74 -6.84 5.16
CA GLY A 149 15.76 -6.21 6.47
C GLY A 149 16.16 -7.19 7.59
N GLU A 150 16.56 -6.68 8.74
CA GLU A 150 17.02 -7.48 9.88
C GLU A 150 15.88 -8.31 10.50
N LYS A 151 14.68 -7.72 10.54
CA LYS A 151 13.45 -8.37 11.05
C LYS A 151 12.60 -8.96 9.92
N GLY A 152 13.06 -8.88 8.66
CA GLY A 152 12.30 -9.34 7.50
C GLY A 152 11.17 -8.40 7.07
N LEU A 153 11.18 -7.13 7.48
CA LEU A 153 10.09 -6.20 7.18
C LEU A 153 10.21 -5.55 5.78
N GLY A 154 11.26 -5.89 5.03
CA GLY A 154 11.42 -5.45 3.65
C GLY A 154 12.53 -4.43 3.43
N CYS A 155 12.55 -3.84 2.23
CA CYS A 155 13.54 -2.84 1.86
C CYS A 155 13.36 -1.51 2.59
N ALA A 156 12.16 -1.19 3.04
CA ALA A 156 11.90 0.01 3.83
C ALA A 156 12.57 -0.08 5.21
N GLU A 157 12.61 -1.28 5.81
CA GLU A 157 13.41 -1.52 7.01
C GLU A 157 14.91 -1.43 6.71
N GLU A 158 15.37 -2.13 5.68
CA GLU A 158 16.78 -2.15 5.27
C GLU A 158 17.33 -0.74 5.02
N GLN A 159 16.48 0.16 4.51
CA GLN A 159 16.84 1.54 4.20
C GLN A 159 16.42 2.54 5.29
N ASP A 160 15.95 2.07 6.45
CA ASP A 160 15.56 2.88 7.62
C ASP A 160 14.56 4.00 7.27
N CYS A 161 13.52 3.66 6.50
CA CYS A 161 12.54 4.65 6.02
C CYS A 161 11.07 4.22 6.15
N ILE A 162 10.76 3.18 6.93
CA ILE A 162 9.38 2.70 7.16
C ILE A 162 8.44 3.85 7.52
N ASN A 163 8.83 4.67 8.48
CA ASN A 163 7.99 5.74 9.03
C ASN A 163 7.75 6.92 8.06
N ASP A 164 8.50 6.97 6.97
CA ASP A 164 8.40 8.01 5.95
C ASP A 164 7.47 7.60 4.79
N ILE A 165 7.01 6.35 4.77
CA ILE A 165 6.12 5.82 3.74
C ILE A 165 4.67 5.90 4.22
N ASP A 166 3.77 6.42 3.38
CA ASP A 166 2.37 6.62 3.77
C ASP A 166 1.52 5.36 3.58
N PHE A 167 1.82 4.59 2.54
CA PHE A 167 1.16 3.34 2.19
C PHE A 167 2.23 2.27 1.96
N LEU A 168 2.60 1.55 3.02
CA LEU A 168 3.53 0.43 2.92
C LEU A 168 2.73 -0.85 2.85
N VAL A 169 2.78 -1.52 1.71
CA VAL A 169 1.96 -2.70 1.46
C VAL A 169 2.81 -3.93 1.16
N GLY A 170 2.26 -5.10 1.42
CA GLY A 170 2.93 -6.36 1.13
C GLY A 170 1.96 -7.53 1.05
N THR A 171 2.48 -8.73 0.76
CA THR A 171 1.67 -9.95 0.64
C THR A 171 2.22 -11.08 1.50
N PHE A 172 1.31 -11.89 2.02
CA PHE A 172 1.67 -13.14 2.71
C PHE A 172 1.84 -14.31 1.74
N GLY A 173 1.42 -14.15 0.46
CA GLY A 173 1.41 -15.21 -0.54
C GLY A 173 2.77 -15.56 -1.16
N LYS A 174 3.87 -14.95 -0.70
CA LYS A 174 5.22 -15.19 -1.21
C LYS A 174 6.11 -15.80 -0.12
N ALA A 175 7.02 -15.05 0.47
CA ALA A 175 7.98 -15.56 1.46
C ALA A 175 7.31 -16.17 2.71
N ILE A 176 6.14 -15.65 3.12
CA ILE A 176 5.41 -16.17 4.28
C ILE A 176 4.64 -17.47 3.98
N ALA A 177 4.51 -17.83 2.69
CA ALA A 177 3.83 -19.06 2.25
C ALA A 177 2.38 -19.20 2.78
N SER A 178 1.66 -18.08 2.94
CA SER A 178 0.27 -17.99 3.37
C SER A 178 -0.61 -17.34 2.29
N ALA A 179 -1.79 -16.90 2.65
CA ALA A 179 -2.70 -16.17 1.78
C ALA A 179 -2.98 -14.78 2.36
N GLY A 180 -3.26 -13.82 1.46
CA GLY A 180 -3.61 -12.48 1.85
C GLY A 180 -2.51 -11.44 1.62
N ALA A 181 -2.81 -10.25 2.09
CA ALA A 181 -1.93 -9.09 1.96
C ALA A 181 -2.20 -8.13 3.12
N TYR A 182 -1.33 -7.15 3.30
CA TYR A 182 -1.45 -6.17 4.35
C TYR A 182 -1.07 -4.77 3.87
N ILE A 183 -1.58 -3.77 4.56
CA ILE A 183 -1.05 -2.42 4.58
C ILE A 183 -0.67 -2.07 6.01
N VAL A 184 0.44 -1.37 6.18
CA VAL A 184 0.73 -0.60 7.39
C VAL A 184 0.73 0.88 7.04
N CYS A 185 0.08 1.69 7.86
CA CYS A 185 -0.15 3.10 7.58
C CYS A 185 -0.53 3.87 8.86
N ARG A 186 -0.79 5.16 8.71
CA ARG A 186 -1.36 5.96 9.81
C ARG A 186 -2.80 5.54 10.11
N GLN A 187 -3.22 5.65 11.36
CA GLN A 187 -4.57 5.26 11.82
C GLN A 187 -5.68 5.96 11.01
N VAL A 188 -5.53 7.23 10.66
CA VAL A 188 -6.51 7.95 9.84
C VAL A 188 -6.69 7.34 8.45
N ILE A 189 -5.62 6.80 7.85
CA ILE A 189 -5.68 6.09 6.57
C ILE A 189 -6.41 4.76 6.75
N ARG A 190 -6.10 4.01 7.80
CA ARG A 190 -6.79 2.76 8.14
C ARG A 190 -8.30 2.97 8.25
N GLU A 191 -8.74 3.94 9.03
CA GLU A 191 -10.16 4.26 9.21
C GLU A 191 -10.83 4.70 7.91
N TYR A 192 -10.13 5.47 7.09
CA TYR A 192 -10.61 5.88 5.79
C TYR A 192 -10.83 4.67 4.86
N LEU A 193 -9.85 3.75 4.78
CA LEU A 193 -9.93 2.57 3.92
C LEU A 193 -11.08 1.64 4.34
N ILE A 194 -11.27 1.40 5.63
CA ILE A 194 -12.40 0.60 6.15
C ILE A 194 -13.75 1.13 5.64
N ASN A 195 -13.89 2.45 5.51
CA ASN A 195 -15.15 3.09 5.15
C ASN A 195 -15.32 3.36 3.65
N LYS A 196 -14.24 3.34 2.87
CA LYS A 196 -14.25 3.77 1.45
C LYS A 196 -13.75 2.73 0.46
N MET A 197 -12.93 1.78 0.89
CA MET A 197 -12.32 0.81 0.00
C MET A 197 -13.31 -0.27 -0.42
N ARG A 198 -13.73 -0.24 -1.68
CA ARG A 198 -14.78 -1.14 -2.19
C ARG A 198 -14.36 -2.61 -2.14
N THR A 199 -13.13 -2.93 -2.49
CA THR A 199 -12.64 -4.33 -2.45
C THR A 199 -12.47 -4.86 -1.03
N PHE A 200 -12.48 -3.99 -0.02
CA PHE A 200 -12.52 -4.37 1.38
C PHE A 200 -13.97 -4.60 1.88
N ILE A 201 -14.89 -3.73 1.44
CA ILE A 201 -16.28 -3.75 1.90
C ILE A 201 -17.07 -4.89 1.23
N PHE A 202 -16.78 -5.19 -0.05
CA PHE A 202 -17.59 -6.08 -0.89
C PHE A 202 -16.86 -7.39 -1.28
N THR A 203 -15.84 -7.79 -0.52
CA THR A 203 -15.14 -9.07 -0.72
C THR A 203 -15.26 -9.98 0.49
N THR A 204 -15.22 -11.28 0.26
CA THR A 204 -15.23 -12.26 1.35
C THR A 204 -13.89 -12.21 2.12
N ALA A 205 -13.97 -12.25 3.44
CA ALA A 205 -12.80 -12.37 4.30
C ALA A 205 -12.07 -13.71 4.09
N LEU A 206 -10.78 -13.75 4.38
CA LEU A 206 -10.04 -15.01 4.44
C LEU A 206 -10.59 -15.89 5.56
N PRO A 207 -10.57 -17.22 5.41
CA PRO A 207 -10.88 -18.11 6.52
C PRO A 207 -9.97 -17.83 7.72
N PRO A 208 -10.49 -17.84 8.97
CA PRO A 208 -9.69 -17.58 10.17
C PRO A 208 -8.44 -18.46 10.30
N VAL A 209 -8.48 -19.69 9.81
CA VAL A 209 -7.33 -20.61 9.79
C VAL A 209 -6.15 -20.05 8.97
N ASN A 210 -6.42 -19.31 7.88
CA ASN A 210 -5.36 -18.66 7.10
C ASN A 210 -4.72 -17.51 7.87
N ILE A 211 -5.54 -16.72 8.58
CA ILE A 211 -5.05 -15.62 9.42
C ILE A 211 -4.20 -16.15 10.58
N GLN A 212 -4.66 -17.23 11.21
CA GLN A 212 -3.94 -17.86 12.33
C GLN A 212 -2.63 -18.54 11.88
N TRP A 213 -2.56 -19.01 10.62
CA TRP A 213 -1.35 -19.57 10.04
C TRP A 213 -0.31 -18.49 9.71
N THR A 214 -0.75 -17.28 9.36
CA THR A 214 0.11 -16.15 8.98
C THR A 214 0.83 -15.57 10.19
#